data_18806c0bb418fee4de5a529b72007829
#
_entry.id   18806c0bb418fee4de5a529b72007829
#
_cell.length_a   1.000
_cell.length_b   1.000
_cell.length_c   1.000
_cell.angle_alpha   90.00
_cell.angle_beta   90.00
_cell.angle_gamma   90.00
#
_symmetry.space_group_name_H-M   'P 1'
#
loop_
_entity.id
_entity.type
_entity.pdbx_description
1 polymer ?
#
loop_
_entity_poly.entity_id
_entity_poly.type
_entity_poly.pdbx_seq_one_letter_code
_entity_poly.pdbx_strand_id
1 'polypeptide(L)'
;MTLDRRQFSVLLAVAFALPAFAAEERGKPAEARALLARAVAHIKAVGREKALTDFMVKPGPWVDRDLYVTVLDMSGKMLSHSANPRMVGKDNINLRDGNGTYHVKERLEIARAKGRGQQEFAFLNPMTKQIEPKLMFFEKVDDIVVACGSYKPV
;
A
#
# COMPACT_ATOMS: atom_id res chain seq x y z
N MET A 1 43.58 30.66 60.56
CA MET A 1 42.15 30.63 60.46
C MET A 1 41.77 30.74 58.97
N THR A 2 41.71 29.63 58.28
CA THR A 2 41.50 29.58 56.82
C THR A 2 40.28 28.72 56.53
N LEU A 3 39.23 29.37 56.06
CA LEU A 3 38.00 28.70 55.62
C LEU A 3 38.14 28.32 54.15
N ASP A 4 38.19 27.00 53.91
CA ASP A 4 38.27 26.43 52.59
C ASP A 4 36.83 26.23 52.04
N ARG A 5 36.48 27.02 51.01
CA ARG A 5 35.19 26.93 50.33
C ARG A 5 35.34 26.02 49.11
N ARG A 6 35.11 24.73 49.30
CA ARG A 6 34.96 23.81 48.19
C ARG A 6 33.58 24.01 47.55
N GLN A 7 33.55 24.65 46.40
CA GLN A 7 32.38 24.73 45.57
C GLN A 7 32.20 23.41 44.82
N PHE A 8 31.17 22.69 45.19
CA PHE A 8 30.70 21.56 44.41
C PHE A 8 29.85 22.08 43.25
N SER A 9 30.40 22.09 42.03
CA SER A 9 29.63 22.31 40.80
C SER A 9 28.95 21.01 40.41
N VAL A 10 27.65 20.92 40.66
CA VAL A 10 26.82 19.85 40.14
C VAL A 10 26.48 20.20 38.69
N LEU A 11 27.15 19.53 37.74
CA LEU A 11 26.74 19.56 36.35
C LEU A 11 25.48 18.71 36.18
N LEU A 12 24.34 19.36 36.04
CA LEU A 12 23.08 18.71 35.69
C LEU A 12 23.11 18.45 34.20
N ALA A 13 23.45 17.22 33.78
CA ALA A 13 23.34 16.76 32.40
C ALA A 13 21.86 16.55 32.08
N VAL A 14 21.24 17.53 31.42
CA VAL A 14 19.92 17.38 30.85
C VAL A 14 20.06 16.52 29.59
N ALA A 15 19.76 15.25 29.69
CA ALA A 15 19.65 14.37 28.55
C ALA A 15 18.36 14.76 27.76
N PHE A 16 18.52 15.45 26.65
CA PHE A 16 17.47 15.63 25.66
C PHE A 16 17.20 14.28 25.02
N ALA A 17 16.18 13.58 25.50
CA ALA A 17 15.62 12.46 24.79
C ALA A 17 14.90 13.02 23.55
N LEU A 18 15.54 12.90 22.39
CA LEU A 18 14.87 13.12 21.11
C LEU A 18 13.73 12.11 21.03
N PRO A 19 12.49 12.54 20.70
CA PRO A 19 11.43 11.57 20.45
C PRO A 19 11.88 10.70 19.27
N ALA A 20 12.08 9.42 19.52
CA ALA A 20 12.18 8.44 18.45
C ALA A 20 10.82 8.47 17.75
N PHE A 21 10.76 9.12 16.58
CA PHE A 21 9.65 8.91 15.67
C PHE A 21 9.65 7.42 15.36
N ALA A 22 8.70 6.68 15.94
CA ALA A 22 8.46 5.30 15.58
C ALA A 22 8.21 5.32 14.06
N ALA A 23 9.08 4.65 13.30
CA ALA A 23 8.86 4.47 11.88
C ALA A 23 7.46 3.86 11.71
N GLU A 24 6.57 4.55 10.98
CA GLU A 24 5.21 4.03 10.75
C GLU A 24 5.31 2.59 10.26
N GLU A 25 4.62 1.70 10.93
CA GLU A 25 4.69 0.28 10.63
C GLU A 25 4.07 0.04 9.24
N ARG A 26 4.90 -0.43 8.31
CA ARG A 26 4.48 -0.72 6.92
C ARG A 26 3.84 -2.09 6.82
N GLY A 27 2.95 -2.23 5.86
CA GLY A 27 2.43 -3.54 5.49
C GLY A 27 3.51 -4.43 4.87
N LYS A 28 3.52 -5.71 5.25
CA LYS A 28 4.48 -6.70 4.76
C LYS A 28 3.95 -7.43 3.52
N PRO A 29 4.83 -8.00 2.67
CA PRO A 29 4.42 -8.78 1.51
C PRO A 29 3.45 -9.92 1.84
N ALA A 30 3.65 -10.63 2.95
CA ALA A 30 2.77 -11.71 3.39
C ALA A 30 1.37 -11.18 3.74
N GLU A 31 1.28 -10.02 4.36
CA GLU A 31 0.01 -9.37 4.71
C GLU A 31 -0.73 -8.86 3.45
N ALA A 32 0.01 -8.34 2.47
CA ALA A 32 -0.55 -7.95 1.17
C ALA A 32 -1.16 -9.16 0.43
N ARG A 33 -0.47 -10.30 0.43
CA ARG A 33 -1.01 -11.56 -0.14
C ARG A 33 -2.25 -12.03 0.60
N ALA A 34 -2.25 -11.96 1.93
CA ALA A 34 -3.41 -12.34 2.75
C ALA A 34 -4.62 -11.43 2.48
N LEU A 35 -4.41 -10.11 2.35
CA LEU A 35 -5.46 -9.17 2.02
C LEU A 35 -6.02 -9.41 0.61
N LEU A 36 -5.15 -9.69 -0.38
CA LEU A 36 -5.57 -10.08 -1.72
C LEU A 36 -6.43 -11.34 -1.70
N ALA A 37 -6.00 -12.39 -1.00
CA ALA A 37 -6.76 -13.63 -0.90
C ALA A 37 -8.15 -13.42 -0.26
N ARG A 38 -8.23 -12.59 0.77
CA ARG A 38 -9.51 -12.19 1.38
C ARG A 38 -10.41 -11.43 0.39
N ALA A 39 -9.84 -10.52 -0.39
CA ALA A 39 -10.59 -9.76 -1.38
C ALA A 39 -11.15 -10.67 -2.49
N VAL A 40 -10.35 -11.61 -2.99
CA VAL A 40 -10.79 -12.62 -3.97
C VAL A 40 -11.89 -13.49 -3.39
N ALA A 41 -11.75 -13.98 -2.16
CA ALA A 41 -12.78 -14.78 -1.49
C ALA A 41 -14.08 -13.98 -1.29
N HIS A 42 -13.97 -12.69 -0.95
CA HIS A 42 -15.13 -11.82 -0.79
C HIS A 42 -15.90 -11.64 -2.11
N ILE A 43 -15.21 -11.41 -3.23
CA ILE A 43 -15.84 -11.33 -4.55
C ILE A 43 -16.62 -12.61 -4.86
N LYS A 44 -16.04 -13.76 -4.59
CA LYS A 44 -16.68 -15.08 -4.82
C LYS A 44 -17.90 -15.30 -3.92
N ALA A 45 -17.87 -14.77 -2.70
CA ALA A 45 -18.94 -14.93 -1.72
C ALA A 45 -20.15 -14.02 -1.95
N VAL A 46 -19.92 -12.74 -2.30
CA VAL A 46 -20.98 -11.71 -2.34
C VAL A 46 -21.29 -11.24 -3.77
N GLY A 47 -20.51 -11.65 -4.74
CA GLY A 47 -20.59 -11.20 -6.12
C GLY A 47 -19.81 -9.90 -6.38
N ARG A 48 -19.48 -9.69 -7.65
CA ARG A 48 -18.63 -8.58 -8.12
C ARG A 48 -19.14 -7.20 -7.68
N GLU A 49 -20.38 -6.87 -8.02
CA GLU A 49 -20.94 -5.53 -7.81
C GLU A 49 -20.91 -5.12 -6.33
N LYS A 50 -21.34 -6.04 -5.46
CA LYS A 50 -21.32 -5.81 -4.02
C LYS A 50 -19.89 -5.68 -3.51
N ALA A 51 -18.99 -6.54 -3.92
CA ALA A 51 -17.59 -6.50 -3.48
C ALA A 51 -16.89 -5.20 -3.85
N LEU A 52 -17.10 -4.69 -5.08
CA LEU A 52 -16.53 -3.41 -5.53
C LEU A 52 -16.99 -2.24 -4.64
N THR A 53 -18.26 -2.25 -4.22
CA THR A 53 -18.79 -1.25 -3.29
C THR A 53 -18.20 -1.41 -1.90
N ASP A 54 -18.14 -2.64 -1.39
CA ASP A 54 -17.62 -2.95 -0.05
C ASP A 54 -16.14 -2.54 0.09
N PHE A 55 -15.34 -2.73 -0.96
CA PHE A 55 -13.91 -2.33 -0.95
C PHE A 55 -13.68 -0.85 -0.76
N MET A 56 -14.65 -0.01 -1.06
CA MET A 56 -14.56 1.46 -0.93
C MET A 56 -15.11 2.00 0.39
N VAL A 57 -15.70 1.15 1.24
CA VAL A 57 -16.24 1.56 2.55
C VAL A 57 -15.07 1.92 3.49
N LYS A 58 -15.13 3.11 4.07
CA LYS A 58 -14.14 3.62 5.04
C LYS A 58 -14.82 4.14 6.31
N PRO A 59 -14.28 3.82 7.51
CA PRO A 59 -13.21 2.84 7.75
C PRO A 59 -13.68 1.42 7.42
N GLY A 60 -12.77 0.55 7.02
CA GLY A 60 -13.13 -0.80 6.61
C GLY A 60 -11.92 -1.75 6.52
N PRO A 61 -12.16 -3.05 6.34
CA PRO A 61 -11.14 -4.09 6.41
C PRO A 61 -10.26 -4.20 5.16
N TRP A 62 -10.45 -3.32 4.18
CA TRP A 62 -9.78 -3.36 2.87
C TRP A 62 -8.62 -2.36 2.73
N VAL A 63 -8.35 -1.62 3.81
CA VAL A 63 -7.17 -0.76 3.99
C VAL A 63 -6.57 -1.11 5.34
N ASP A 64 -5.28 -1.39 5.36
CA ASP A 64 -4.51 -1.62 6.57
C ASP A 64 -3.12 -0.98 6.41
N ARG A 65 -2.89 0.12 7.13
CA ARG A 65 -1.66 0.92 6.98
C ARG A 65 -1.50 1.39 5.52
N ASP A 66 -0.42 0.99 4.83
CA ASP A 66 -0.20 1.27 3.40
C ASP A 66 -0.66 0.14 2.46
N LEU A 67 -1.31 -0.91 3.00
CA LEU A 67 -1.95 -1.95 2.22
C LEU A 67 -3.37 -1.54 1.82
N TYR A 68 -3.74 -1.78 0.57
CA TYR A 68 -5.08 -1.52 0.06
C TYR A 68 -5.41 -2.36 -1.16
N VAL A 69 -6.70 -2.61 -1.35
CA VAL A 69 -7.22 -3.38 -2.48
C VAL A 69 -7.52 -2.46 -3.66
N THR A 70 -7.14 -2.90 -4.85
CA THR A 70 -7.54 -2.28 -6.13
C THR A 70 -8.13 -3.32 -7.06
N VAL A 71 -9.06 -2.89 -7.90
CA VAL A 71 -9.67 -3.75 -8.93
C VAL A 71 -9.68 -3.02 -10.26
N LEU A 72 -9.17 -3.70 -11.28
CA LEU A 72 -9.19 -3.25 -12.67
C LEU A 72 -10.09 -4.16 -13.51
N ASP A 73 -10.73 -3.62 -14.52
CA ASP A 73 -11.22 -4.43 -15.63
C ASP A 73 -10.08 -4.79 -16.61
N MET A 74 -10.38 -5.63 -17.59
CA MET A 74 -9.37 -6.09 -18.55
C MET A 74 -8.99 -5.04 -19.60
N SER A 75 -9.58 -3.84 -19.58
CA SER A 75 -9.17 -2.69 -20.39
C SER A 75 -8.20 -1.76 -19.65
N GLY A 76 -8.05 -1.92 -18.33
CA GLY A 76 -7.22 -1.06 -17.49
C GLY A 76 -7.99 0.03 -16.75
N LYS A 77 -9.33 0.02 -16.83
CA LYS A 77 -10.17 0.93 -16.08
C LYS A 77 -10.23 0.53 -14.61
N MET A 78 -10.05 1.50 -13.71
CA MET A 78 -10.17 1.29 -12.27
C MET A 78 -11.63 1.14 -11.88
N LEU A 79 -12.00 -0.02 -11.33
CA LEU A 79 -13.35 -0.32 -10.86
C LEU A 79 -13.51 -0.08 -9.36
N SER A 80 -12.45 -0.30 -8.57
CA SER A 80 -12.43 -0.03 -7.14
C SER A 80 -11.03 0.29 -6.65
N HIS A 81 -10.92 1.18 -5.67
CA HIS A 81 -9.64 1.57 -5.06
C HIS A 81 -9.87 1.95 -3.60
N SER A 82 -9.55 1.04 -2.67
CA SER A 82 -9.88 1.20 -1.24
C SER A 82 -9.23 2.41 -0.59
N ALA A 83 -7.99 2.78 -1.00
CA ALA A 83 -7.29 3.92 -0.43
C ALA A 83 -7.67 5.26 -1.07
N ASN A 84 -8.03 5.27 -2.37
CA ASN A 84 -8.30 6.50 -3.12
C ASN A 84 -9.49 6.34 -4.08
N PRO A 85 -10.72 6.62 -3.66
CA PRO A 85 -11.91 6.51 -4.50
C PRO A 85 -11.89 7.38 -5.76
N ARG A 86 -11.07 8.45 -5.78
CA ARG A 86 -10.92 9.34 -6.96
C ARG A 86 -10.29 8.65 -8.17
N MET A 87 -9.68 7.48 -7.95
CA MET A 87 -9.13 6.67 -9.05
C MET A 87 -10.18 5.87 -9.80
N VAL A 88 -11.36 5.66 -9.22
CA VAL A 88 -12.45 4.89 -9.83
C VAL A 88 -12.93 5.57 -11.11
N GLY A 89 -13.12 4.77 -12.14
CA GLY A 89 -13.54 5.21 -13.46
C GLY A 89 -12.41 5.69 -14.39
N LYS A 90 -11.20 5.88 -13.87
CA LYS A 90 -10.06 6.30 -14.69
C LYS A 90 -9.49 5.13 -15.49
N ASP A 91 -9.12 5.42 -16.74
CA ASP A 91 -8.31 4.52 -17.55
C ASP A 91 -6.83 4.66 -17.16
N ASN A 92 -6.24 3.54 -16.74
CA ASN A 92 -4.86 3.49 -16.27
C ASN A 92 -3.93 2.67 -17.19
N ILE A 93 -4.42 2.21 -18.35
CA ILE A 93 -3.66 1.32 -19.23
C ILE A 93 -2.32 1.91 -19.68
N ASN A 94 -2.28 3.23 -19.88
CA ASN A 94 -1.10 3.96 -20.31
C ASN A 94 -0.37 4.66 -19.14
N LEU A 95 -0.74 4.39 -17.92
CA LEU A 95 -0.06 4.95 -16.74
C LEU A 95 1.36 4.39 -16.62
N ARG A 96 2.34 5.29 -16.54
CA ARG A 96 3.76 4.96 -16.34
C ARG A 96 4.19 5.33 -14.93
N ASP A 97 5.06 4.54 -14.37
CA ASP A 97 5.80 4.92 -13.17
C ASP A 97 6.99 5.85 -13.50
N GLY A 98 7.72 6.28 -12.47
CA GLY A 98 8.89 7.14 -12.62
C GLY A 98 10.04 6.51 -13.43
N ASN A 99 10.04 5.20 -13.61
CA ASN A 99 11.01 4.45 -14.41
C ASN A 99 10.53 4.20 -15.85
N GLY A 100 9.34 4.69 -16.21
CA GLY A 100 8.75 4.51 -17.53
C GLY A 100 8.00 3.19 -17.73
N THR A 101 7.80 2.39 -16.67
CA THR A 101 7.11 1.09 -16.73
C THR A 101 5.61 1.28 -16.86
N TYR A 102 5.00 0.63 -17.85
CA TYR A 102 3.54 0.54 -18.00
C TYR A 102 2.98 -0.56 -17.09
N HIS A 103 3.01 -0.34 -15.79
CA HIS A 103 2.72 -1.36 -14.79
C HIS A 103 1.29 -1.94 -14.87
N VAL A 104 0.30 -1.16 -15.30
CA VAL A 104 -1.08 -1.69 -15.49
C VAL A 104 -1.13 -2.60 -16.70
N LYS A 105 -0.56 -2.18 -17.84
CA LYS A 105 -0.52 -3.00 -19.05
C LYS A 105 0.19 -4.33 -18.80
N GLU A 106 1.37 -4.30 -18.19
CA GLU A 106 2.13 -5.50 -17.81
C GLU A 106 1.32 -6.44 -16.90
N ARG A 107 0.66 -5.89 -15.88
CA ARG A 107 -0.21 -6.66 -14.96
C ARG A 107 -1.31 -7.39 -15.70
N LEU A 108 -2.01 -6.71 -16.61
CA LEU A 108 -3.10 -7.30 -17.38
C LEU A 108 -2.60 -8.38 -18.35
N GLU A 109 -1.42 -8.21 -18.96
CA GLU A 109 -0.78 -9.22 -19.81
C GLU A 109 -0.45 -10.48 -19.00
N ILE A 110 0.17 -10.33 -17.83
CA ILE A 110 0.47 -11.46 -16.93
C ILE A 110 -0.83 -12.13 -16.46
N ALA A 111 -1.84 -11.36 -16.09
CA ALA A 111 -3.12 -11.87 -15.61
C ALA A 111 -3.86 -12.66 -16.71
N ARG A 112 -3.80 -12.22 -17.97
CA ARG A 112 -4.37 -12.97 -19.12
C ARG A 112 -3.64 -14.28 -19.33
N ALA A 113 -2.31 -14.28 -19.24
CA ALA A 113 -1.50 -15.45 -19.53
C ALA A 113 -1.49 -16.49 -18.42
N LYS A 114 -1.49 -16.04 -17.13
CA LYS A 114 -1.23 -16.90 -15.97
C LYS A 114 -2.33 -16.90 -14.92
N GLY A 115 -3.31 -16.01 -15.01
CA GLY A 115 -4.39 -15.85 -14.03
C GLY A 115 -3.98 -15.15 -12.74
N ARG A 116 -2.69 -15.12 -12.41
CA ARG A 116 -2.13 -14.47 -11.22
C ARG A 116 -0.69 -14.11 -11.44
N GLY A 117 -0.15 -13.20 -10.60
CA GLY A 117 1.25 -12.83 -10.67
C GLY A 117 1.66 -11.83 -9.63
N GLN A 118 2.88 -11.35 -9.79
CA GLN A 118 3.44 -10.25 -9.02
C GLN A 118 4.32 -9.39 -9.93
N GLN A 119 4.48 -8.12 -9.55
CA GLN A 119 5.34 -7.17 -10.25
C GLN A 119 5.88 -6.12 -9.29
N GLU A 120 6.99 -5.49 -9.65
CA GLU A 120 7.53 -4.34 -8.93
C GLU A 120 7.46 -3.09 -9.81
N PHE A 121 7.06 -1.97 -9.22
CA PHE A 121 7.04 -0.65 -9.86
C PHE A 121 7.05 0.44 -8.79
N ALA A 122 7.33 1.69 -9.18
CA ALA A 122 7.32 2.81 -8.26
C ALA A 122 5.93 3.46 -8.21
N PHE A 123 5.38 3.66 -7.01
CA PHE A 123 4.06 4.27 -6.87
C PHE A 123 3.94 5.11 -5.60
N LEU A 124 2.98 6.03 -5.59
CA LEU A 124 2.71 6.89 -4.45
C LEU A 124 2.19 6.07 -3.25
N ASN A 125 2.93 6.11 -2.15
CA ASN A 125 2.49 5.52 -0.89
C ASN A 125 1.48 6.48 -0.22
N PRO A 126 0.24 6.04 0.08
CA PRO A 126 -0.78 6.91 0.66
C PRO A 126 -0.47 7.37 2.09
N MET A 127 0.39 6.66 2.83
CA MET A 127 0.81 7.04 4.19
C MET A 127 1.94 8.06 4.17
N THR A 128 3.02 7.79 3.44
CA THR A 128 4.22 8.63 3.41
C THR A 128 4.12 9.81 2.44
N LYS A 129 3.18 9.75 1.47
CA LYS A 129 3.03 10.71 0.36
C LYS A 129 4.25 10.79 -0.55
N GLN A 130 5.07 9.74 -0.58
CA GLN A 130 6.26 9.63 -1.41
C GLN A 130 6.11 8.53 -2.45
N ILE A 131 6.84 8.68 -3.58
CA ILE A 131 6.96 7.61 -4.56
C ILE A 131 7.95 6.59 -4.03
N GLU A 132 7.49 5.37 -3.84
CA GLU A 132 8.26 4.27 -3.26
C GLU A 132 8.15 3.01 -4.12
N PRO A 133 9.17 2.11 -4.07
CA PRO A 133 9.06 0.81 -4.70
C PRO A 133 7.91 0.01 -4.10
N LYS A 134 7.06 -0.55 -4.95
CA LYS A 134 5.89 -1.35 -4.57
C LYS A 134 5.97 -2.73 -5.16
N LEU A 135 5.86 -3.75 -4.32
CA LEU A 135 5.65 -5.14 -4.74
C LEU A 135 4.15 -5.43 -4.74
N MET A 136 3.58 -5.56 -5.93
CA MET A 136 2.16 -5.80 -6.16
C MET A 136 1.90 -7.26 -6.45
N PHE A 137 0.93 -7.85 -5.75
CA PHE A 137 0.35 -9.17 -6.03
C PHE A 137 -1.01 -9.00 -6.66
N PHE A 138 -1.38 -9.88 -7.58
CA PHE A 138 -2.67 -9.79 -8.26
C PHE A 138 -3.20 -11.16 -8.71
N GLU A 139 -4.52 -11.23 -8.84
CA GLU A 139 -5.24 -12.41 -9.30
C GLU A 139 -6.40 -12.00 -10.20
N LYS A 140 -6.55 -12.69 -11.31
CA LYS A 140 -7.69 -12.56 -12.22
C LYS A 140 -8.87 -13.36 -11.66
N VAL A 141 -10.01 -12.70 -11.53
CA VAL A 141 -11.29 -13.32 -11.17
C VAL A 141 -12.27 -12.96 -12.29
N ASP A 142 -12.69 -13.93 -13.07
CA ASP A 142 -13.50 -13.75 -14.27
C ASP A 142 -12.88 -12.69 -15.22
N ASP A 143 -13.53 -11.55 -15.40
CA ASP A 143 -13.11 -10.45 -16.28
C ASP A 143 -12.47 -9.25 -15.55
N ILE A 144 -12.09 -9.43 -14.28
CA ILE A 144 -11.46 -8.41 -13.47
C ILE A 144 -10.12 -8.88 -12.87
N VAL A 145 -9.26 -7.94 -12.51
CA VAL A 145 -7.99 -8.20 -11.83
C VAL A 145 -7.99 -7.49 -10.48
N VAL A 146 -7.89 -8.28 -9.42
CA VAL A 146 -7.81 -7.81 -8.03
C VAL A 146 -6.34 -7.74 -7.63
N ALA A 147 -5.94 -6.69 -6.94
CA ALA A 147 -4.55 -6.49 -6.56
C ALA A 147 -4.40 -5.86 -5.18
N CYS A 148 -3.34 -6.25 -4.49
CA CYS A 148 -2.84 -5.62 -3.26
C CYS A 148 -1.32 -5.70 -3.25
N GLY A 149 -0.64 -4.66 -2.78
CA GLY A 149 0.81 -4.64 -2.72
C GLY A 149 1.34 -3.95 -1.48
N SER A 150 2.58 -4.29 -1.12
CA SER A 150 3.34 -3.66 -0.04
C SER A 150 4.41 -2.73 -0.60
N TYR A 151 4.72 -1.67 0.13
CA TYR A 151 5.81 -0.75 -0.21
C TYR A 151 7.10 -1.15 0.48
N LYS A 152 8.22 -0.90 -0.20
CA LYS A 152 9.55 -1.07 0.37
C LYS A 152 10.07 0.29 0.86
N PRO A 153 10.79 0.35 1.99
CA PRO A 153 11.48 1.57 2.39
C PRO A 153 12.46 2.02 1.30
N VAL A 154 12.59 3.33 1.11
CA VAL A 154 13.59 3.96 0.24
C VAL A 154 14.86 4.21 1.05
#